data_935dd61023c3387a64abb1ecc8a2faae
#
_entry.id   935dd61023c3387a64abb1ecc8a2faae
#
_cell.length_a   1.000
_cell.length_b   1.000
_cell.length_c   1.000
_cell.angle_alpha   90.00
_cell.angle_beta   90.00
_cell.angle_gamma   90.00
#
_symmetry.space_group_name_H-M   'P 1'
#
loop_
_entity.id
_entity.type
_entity.pdbx_description
1 polymer ?
#
loop_
_entity_poly.entity_id
_entity_poly.type
_entity_poly.pdbx_seq_one_letter_code
_entity_poly.pdbx_strand_id
1 'polypeptide(L)'
;MHARYLVASAFAAVAAVATPIALSAQKPAPAPSFKAEKCYGIAKAGKNDCASTGNNSCGGTSKINGDPKAWVYVPAGYCDRIVGGSLQPK
;
A
#
# COMPACT_ATOMS: atom_id res chain seq x y z
N MET A 1 37.66 18.92 -21.56
CA MET A 1 37.06 19.88 -20.68
C MET A 1 35.55 20.03 -20.82
N HIS A 2 35.04 19.75 -21.97
CA HIS A 2 33.62 19.95 -22.16
C HIS A 2 32.79 18.86 -21.52
N ALA A 3 33.35 17.73 -21.31
CA ALA A 3 32.61 16.59 -20.79
C ALA A 3 32.11 16.79 -19.37
N ARG A 4 32.74 17.65 -18.65
CA ARG A 4 32.33 17.84 -17.25
C ARG A 4 30.96 18.45 -17.13
N TYR A 5 30.55 19.19 -18.08
CA TYR A 5 29.24 19.83 -18.00
C TYR A 5 28.11 18.84 -18.10
N LEU A 6 28.35 17.78 -18.82
CA LEU A 6 27.31 16.77 -19.02
C LEU A 6 27.01 16.00 -17.77
N VAL A 7 27.99 15.82 -16.92
CA VAL A 7 27.80 15.06 -15.69
C VAL A 7 26.86 15.76 -14.73
N ALA A 8 26.98 17.07 -14.64
CA ALA A 8 26.16 17.82 -13.71
C ALA A 8 24.66 17.71 -14.06
N SER A 9 24.33 17.67 -15.32
CA SER A 9 22.92 17.59 -15.69
C SER A 9 22.29 16.27 -15.31
N ALA A 10 23.06 15.21 -15.31
CA ALA A 10 22.51 13.90 -15.00
C ALA A 10 22.02 13.80 -13.55
N PHE A 11 22.65 14.46 -12.65
CA PHE A 11 22.27 14.38 -11.26
C PHE A 11 20.94 15.05 -10.99
N ALA A 12 20.67 16.13 -11.65
CA ALA A 12 19.41 16.83 -11.45
C ALA A 12 18.23 15.96 -11.84
N ALA A 13 18.38 15.17 -12.89
CA ALA A 13 17.30 14.31 -13.35
C ALA A 13 16.97 13.23 -12.33
N VAL A 14 17.97 12.69 -11.67
CA VAL A 14 17.74 11.63 -10.68
C VAL A 14 16.95 12.15 -9.49
N ALA A 15 17.28 13.32 -9.01
CA ALA A 15 16.59 13.88 -7.85
C ALA A 15 15.11 14.11 -8.12
N ALA A 16 14.75 14.48 -9.33
CA ALA A 16 13.37 14.76 -9.65
C ALA A 16 12.51 13.50 -9.66
N VAL A 17 13.07 12.36 -9.96
CA VAL A 17 12.32 11.12 -10.07
C VAL A 17 11.88 10.57 -8.71
N ALA A 18 12.63 10.81 -7.68
CA ALA A 18 12.35 10.22 -6.37
C ALA A 18 11.06 10.75 -5.75
N THR A 19 10.72 12.00 -6.00
CA THR A 19 9.60 12.64 -5.32
C THR A 19 8.23 12.04 -5.64
N PRO A 20 7.89 11.77 -6.89
CA PRO A 20 6.56 11.22 -7.19
C PRO A 20 6.28 9.86 -6.58
N ILE A 21 7.31 9.06 -6.37
CA ILE A 21 7.13 7.73 -5.83
C ILE A 21 6.66 7.78 -4.39
N ALA A 22 7.18 8.70 -3.60
CA ALA A 22 6.78 8.84 -2.21
C ALA A 22 5.32 9.21 -2.06
N LEU A 23 4.81 10.02 -2.96
CA LEU A 23 3.41 10.44 -2.90
C LEU A 23 2.44 9.31 -3.23
N SER A 24 2.79 8.45 -4.16
CA SER A 24 1.88 7.37 -4.53
C SER A 24 1.70 6.34 -3.44
N ALA A 25 2.63 6.24 -2.49
CA ALA A 25 2.50 5.30 -1.38
C ALA A 25 1.39 5.69 -0.40
N GLN A 26 0.81 6.89 -0.54
CA GLN A 26 -0.21 7.38 0.37
C GLN A 26 -1.63 7.17 -0.13
N LYS A 27 -1.79 6.47 -1.22
CA LYS A 27 -3.11 6.21 -1.79
C LYS A 27 -3.58 4.82 -1.46
N PRO A 28 -4.89 4.59 -1.38
CA PRO A 28 -5.41 3.23 -1.27
C PRO A 28 -4.96 2.41 -2.48
N ALA A 29 -4.73 1.14 -2.29
CA ALA A 29 -4.38 0.26 -3.38
C ALA A 29 -5.54 0.18 -4.39
N PRO A 30 -5.25 0.11 -5.69
CA PRO A 30 -6.31 -0.03 -6.67
C PRO A 30 -7.03 -1.37 -6.51
N ALA A 31 -8.33 -1.37 -6.80
CA ALA A 31 -9.11 -2.59 -6.73
C ALA A 31 -8.64 -3.59 -7.78
N PRO A 32 -8.58 -4.88 -7.45
CA PRO A 32 -8.19 -5.90 -8.42
C PRO A 32 -9.22 -6.04 -9.53
N SER A 33 -8.78 -6.61 -10.65
CA SER A 33 -9.67 -6.84 -11.79
C SER A 33 -10.61 -8.02 -11.58
N PHE A 34 -10.31 -8.91 -10.65
CA PHE A 34 -11.19 -10.02 -10.34
C PHE A 34 -12.16 -9.65 -9.22
N LYS A 35 -13.21 -10.43 -9.05
CA LYS A 35 -14.15 -10.18 -7.97
C LYS A 35 -13.47 -10.41 -6.63
N ALA A 36 -13.42 -9.35 -5.81
CA ALA A 36 -12.67 -9.35 -4.58
C ALA A 36 -13.52 -8.87 -3.42
N GLU A 37 -13.04 -9.16 -2.22
CA GLU A 37 -13.62 -8.65 -0.99
C GLU A 37 -12.51 -8.16 -0.07
N LYS A 38 -12.87 -7.32 0.89
CA LYS A 38 -11.94 -6.82 1.90
C LYS A 38 -11.86 -7.82 3.02
N CYS A 39 -10.63 -8.17 3.42
CA CYS A 39 -10.40 -9.10 4.52
C CYS A 39 -9.58 -8.39 5.59
N TYR A 40 -10.19 -8.20 6.75
CA TYR A 40 -9.57 -7.47 7.86
C TYR A 40 -8.81 -8.43 8.78
N GLY A 41 -7.75 -7.91 9.38
CA GLY A 41 -7.04 -8.62 10.43
C GLY A 41 -5.94 -9.57 9.96
N ILE A 42 -5.62 -9.57 8.69
CA ILE A 42 -4.65 -10.53 8.14
C ILE A 42 -3.42 -9.89 7.51
N ALA A 43 -3.36 -8.58 7.43
CA ALA A 43 -2.25 -7.91 6.75
C ALA A 43 -1.03 -7.86 7.64
N LYS A 44 0.13 -8.06 7.03
CA LYS A 44 1.39 -7.75 7.70
C LYS A 44 1.51 -6.25 7.87
N ALA A 45 2.24 -5.82 8.89
CA ALA A 45 2.51 -4.40 9.10
C ALA A 45 3.09 -3.78 7.83
N GLY A 46 2.53 -2.67 7.41
CA GLY A 46 2.98 -1.97 6.22
C GLY A 46 2.54 -2.57 4.90
N LYS A 47 1.72 -3.61 4.90
CA LYS A 47 1.31 -4.32 3.69
C LYS A 47 -0.20 -4.34 3.47
N ASN A 48 -0.95 -3.54 4.20
CA ASN A 48 -2.39 -3.44 4.01
C ASN A 48 -2.74 -2.65 2.76
N ASP A 49 -3.88 -2.95 2.17
CA ASP A 49 -4.39 -2.19 1.03
C ASP A 49 -5.08 -0.91 1.47
N CYS A 50 -5.74 -0.95 2.61
CA CYS A 50 -6.29 0.24 3.25
C CYS A 50 -6.76 -0.11 4.66
N ALA A 51 -7.41 0.83 5.34
CA ALA A 51 -7.92 0.60 6.68
C ALA A 51 -9.21 1.37 6.89
N SER A 52 -10.00 0.93 7.86
CA SER A 52 -11.29 1.56 8.16
C SER A 52 -11.17 2.77 9.07
N THR A 53 -10.02 2.97 9.71
CA THR A 53 -9.83 4.11 10.60
C THR A 53 -9.28 5.30 9.81
N GLY A 54 -9.64 6.50 10.20
CA GLY A 54 -9.20 7.70 9.51
C GLY A 54 -7.69 7.89 9.52
N ASN A 55 -7.00 7.35 10.51
CA ASN A 55 -5.56 7.52 10.62
C ASN A 55 -4.76 6.58 9.72
N ASN A 56 -5.37 5.51 9.25
CA ASN A 56 -4.70 4.49 8.48
C ASN A 56 -5.50 4.14 7.24
N SER A 57 -6.01 5.14 6.56
CA SER A 57 -6.87 4.90 5.40
C SER A 57 -6.11 4.69 4.11
N CYS A 58 -4.78 4.74 4.15
CA CYS A 58 -3.96 4.57 2.94
C CYS A 58 -3.29 3.21 2.91
N GLY A 59 -2.93 2.78 1.70
CA GLY A 59 -2.21 1.52 1.54
C GLY A 59 -0.84 1.55 2.19
N GLY A 60 -0.47 0.45 2.82
CA GLY A 60 0.83 0.33 3.44
C GLY A 60 1.03 1.08 4.74
N THR A 61 -0.05 1.50 5.38
CA THR A 61 0.05 2.36 6.57
C THR A 61 -0.12 1.63 7.90
N SER A 62 -0.51 0.38 7.91
CA SER A 62 -0.67 -0.36 9.15
C SER A 62 0.68 -0.55 9.84
N LYS A 63 0.66 -0.54 11.18
CA LYS A 63 1.89 -0.57 11.98
C LYS A 63 2.11 -1.88 12.70
N ILE A 64 1.11 -2.74 12.76
CA ILE A 64 1.22 -4.04 13.43
C ILE A 64 0.70 -5.13 12.50
N ASN A 65 1.23 -6.32 12.69
CA ASN A 65 0.73 -7.48 11.97
C ASN A 65 -0.69 -7.79 12.44
N GLY A 66 -1.59 -8.05 11.49
CA GLY A 66 -2.94 -8.43 11.85
C GLY A 66 -3.78 -7.33 12.46
N ASP A 67 -3.48 -6.07 12.16
CA ASP A 67 -4.29 -4.95 12.64
C ASP A 67 -5.75 -5.20 12.28
N PRO A 68 -6.65 -5.26 13.26
CA PRO A 68 -8.06 -5.61 12.99
C PRO A 68 -8.81 -4.55 12.19
N LYS A 69 -8.26 -3.37 12.05
CA LYS A 69 -8.85 -2.30 11.24
C LYS A 69 -8.28 -2.23 9.82
N ALA A 70 -7.17 -2.90 9.57
CA ALA A 70 -6.52 -2.89 8.28
C ALA A 70 -6.95 -4.10 7.46
N TRP A 71 -7.08 -3.91 6.16
CA TRP A 71 -7.56 -4.97 5.28
C TRP A 71 -6.72 -5.09 4.02
N VAL A 72 -6.80 -6.25 3.41
CA VAL A 72 -6.24 -6.52 2.09
C VAL A 72 -7.35 -7.09 1.22
N TYR A 73 -7.20 -6.92 -0.09
CA TYR A 73 -8.11 -7.59 -1.02
C TYR A 73 -7.80 -9.07 -1.10
N VAL A 74 -8.84 -9.89 -1.09
CA VAL A 74 -8.74 -11.31 -1.36
C VAL A 74 -9.83 -11.67 -2.36
N PRO A 75 -9.72 -12.79 -3.08
CA PRO A 75 -10.80 -13.22 -3.94
C PRO A 75 -12.09 -13.41 -3.13
N ALA A 76 -13.23 -13.09 -3.73
CA ALA A 76 -14.52 -13.17 -3.05
C ALA A 76 -14.74 -14.59 -2.51
N GLY A 77 -15.14 -14.67 -1.24
CA GLY A 77 -15.36 -15.94 -0.55
C GLY A 77 -14.13 -16.49 0.15
N TYR A 78 -12.98 -15.87 0.01
CA TYR A 78 -11.75 -16.40 0.61
C TYR A 78 -11.47 -15.90 2.02
N CYS A 79 -11.97 -14.73 2.39
CA CYS A 79 -11.70 -14.18 3.72
C CYS A 79 -12.17 -15.12 4.83
N ASP A 80 -13.31 -15.75 4.61
CA ASP A 80 -13.91 -16.69 5.54
C ASP A 80 -13.06 -17.97 5.74
N ARG A 81 -12.13 -18.20 4.85
CA ARG A 81 -11.25 -19.37 4.88
C ARG A 81 -9.89 -19.06 5.48
N ILE A 82 -9.66 -17.86 5.94
CA ILE A 82 -8.36 -17.42 6.43
C ILE A 82 -8.44 -17.22 7.93
N VAL A 83 -7.52 -17.85 8.65
CA VAL A 83 -7.45 -17.72 10.10
C VAL A 83 -7.23 -16.25 10.45
N GLY A 84 -8.08 -15.73 11.32
CA GLY A 84 -8.01 -14.34 11.74
C GLY A 84 -8.70 -13.37 10.79
N GLY A 85 -9.16 -13.83 9.63
CA GLY A 85 -9.82 -12.98 8.66
C GLY A 85 -11.22 -12.60 9.10
N SER A 86 -11.64 -11.38 8.73
CA SER A 86 -12.97 -10.89 9.04
C SER A 86 -13.44 -10.00 7.91
N LEU A 87 -14.71 -10.12 7.55
CA LEU A 87 -15.32 -9.24 6.55
C LEU A 87 -15.63 -7.86 7.10
N GLN A 88 -15.54 -7.70 8.41
CA GLN A 88 -15.81 -6.45 9.09
C GLN A 88 -14.61 -6.05 9.93
N PRO A 89 -14.36 -4.75 10.12
CA PRO A 89 -13.33 -4.31 11.06
C PRO A 89 -13.69 -4.75 12.48
N LYS A 90 -12.67 -5.07 13.22
CA LYS A 90 -12.84 -5.45 14.62
C LYS A 90 -12.33 -4.34 15.55
#